data_da716f0b063c1acbfdd28d446429cae9
#
_entry.id   da716f0b063c1acbfdd28d446429cae9
#
_cell.length_a   1.000
_cell.length_b   1.000
_cell.length_c   1.000
_cell.angle_alpha   90.00
_cell.angle_beta   90.00
_cell.angle_gamma   90.00
#
_symmetry.space_group_name_H-M   'P 1'
#
loop_
_entity.id
_entity.type
_entity.pdbx_description
1 polymer ?
#
loop_
_entity_poly.entity_id
_entity_poly.type
_entity_poly.pdbx_seq_one_letter_code
_entity_poly.pdbx_strand_id
1 'polypeptide(L)'
;LSKKLSEAGAELIESSVTKCYTNSADLIKQNDSEATLAPKILTDDLKINWNQDSKVILAMIKAFSPSPGAFTTINSKRLKIFKAEVIDCNSNNDAGVIYNVSKNYFDVQCKHNSLRIHRAQLEGKKVMDSKDFILGYQNLDSSSLL
;
A
#
# COMPACT_ATOMS: atom_id res chain seq x y z
N LEU A 1 -4.16 -11.92 -0.63
CA LEU A 1 -3.13 -12.96 -0.71
C LEU A 1 -3.18 -13.90 0.50
N SER A 2 -3.09 -13.41 1.73
CA SER A 2 -3.02 -14.23 2.97
C SER A 2 -4.16 -15.24 3.09
N LYS A 3 -5.41 -14.85 2.81
CA LYS A 3 -6.55 -15.77 2.86
C LYS A 3 -6.39 -16.93 1.88
N LYS A 4 -6.04 -16.64 0.61
CA LYS A 4 -5.82 -17.70 -0.41
C LYS A 4 -4.68 -18.64 -0.04
N LEU A 5 -3.58 -18.10 0.52
CA LEU A 5 -2.45 -18.93 0.96
C LEU A 5 -2.82 -19.79 2.17
N SER A 6 -3.63 -19.28 3.09
CA SER A 6 -4.13 -20.05 4.23
C SER A 6 -5.03 -21.21 3.80
N GLU A 7 -5.93 -20.98 2.87
CA GLU A 7 -6.83 -22.02 2.32
C GLU A 7 -6.02 -23.11 1.59
N ALA A 8 -5.12 -22.73 0.68
CA ALA A 8 -4.26 -23.66 -0.02
C ALA A 8 -3.32 -24.42 0.92
N GLY A 9 -2.79 -23.76 1.95
CA GLY A 9 -1.93 -24.38 2.96
C GLY A 9 -2.68 -25.40 3.81
N ALA A 10 -3.94 -25.14 4.15
CA ALA A 10 -4.77 -26.09 4.88
C ALA A 10 -5.02 -27.39 4.10
N GLU A 11 -5.31 -27.28 2.80
CA GLU A 11 -5.49 -28.45 1.92
C GLU A 11 -4.19 -29.25 1.74
N LEU A 12 -3.06 -28.56 1.58
CA LEU A 12 -1.77 -29.20 1.36
C LEU A 12 -1.22 -29.88 2.61
N ILE A 13 -1.47 -29.36 3.82
CA ILE A 13 -0.85 -29.89 5.05
C ILE A 13 -1.34 -31.31 5.35
N GLU A 14 -2.62 -31.61 5.14
CA GLU A 14 -3.20 -32.93 5.39
C GLU A 14 -2.53 -34.00 4.51
N SER A 15 -2.41 -33.74 3.20
CA SER A 15 -1.76 -34.65 2.27
C SER A 15 -0.26 -34.78 2.53
N SER A 16 0.43 -33.68 2.88
CA SER A 16 1.86 -33.68 3.17
C SER A 16 2.22 -34.44 4.44
N VAL A 17 1.43 -34.27 5.50
CA VAL A 17 1.62 -35.01 6.76
C VAL A 17 1.45 -36.51 6.52
N THR A 18 0.43 -36.91 5.78
CA THR A 18 0.20 -38.32 5.44
C THR A 18 1.37 -38.91 4.66
N LYS A 19 1.88 -38.20 3.64
CA LYS A 19 3.03 -38.64 2.85
C LYS A 19 4.32 -38.74 3.68
N CYS A 20 4.54 -37.80 4.59
CA CYS A 20 5.69 -37.87 5.49
C CYS A 20 5.57 -39.06 6.45
N TYR A 21 4.39 -39.31 7.02
CA TYR A 21 4.15 -40.43 7.92
C TYR A 21 4.32 -41.79 7.24
N THR A 22 3.94 -41.91 5.98
CA THR A 22 4.08 -43.14 5.17
C THR A 22 5.43 -43.26 4.46
N ASN A 23 6.38 -42.35 4.70
CA ASN A 23 7.67 -42.26 4.00
C ASN A 23 7.54 -42.23 2.45
N SER A 24 6.46 -41.69 1.95
CA SER A 24 6.18 -41.55 0.50
C SER A 24 6.33 -40.10 -0.01
N ALA A 25 6.90 -39.22 0.81
CA ALA A 25 7.13 -37.82 0.40
C ALA A 25 8.42 -37.71 -0.43
N ASP A 26 8.30 -37.11 -1.62
CA ASP A 26 9.44 -36.72 -2.44
C ASP A 26 10.04 -35.42 -1.88
N LEU A 27 11.21 -35.51 -1.25
CA LEU A 27 11.90 -34.36 -0.69
C LEU A 27 12.81 -33.73 -1.76
N ILE A 28 12.53 -32.50 -2.12
CA ILE A 28 13.33 -31.72 -3.06
C ILE A 28 14.22 -30.76 -2.25
N LYS A 29 15.55 -30.87 -2.43
CA LYS A 29 16.50 -29.94 -1.80
C LYS A 29 16.32 -28.55 -2.44
N GLN A 30 16.15 -27.53 -1.59
CA GLN A 30 16.11 -26.14 -2.06
C GLN A 30 17.47 -25.69 -2.58
N ASN A 31 17.44 -24.77 -3.55
CA ASN A 31 18.65 -24.14 -4.05
C ASN A 31 18.94 -22.87 -3.24
N ASP A 32 19.91 -22.96 -2.33
CA ASP A 32 20.29 -21.86 -1.44
C ASP A 32 20.78 -20.61 -2.20
N SER A 33 21.30 -20.79 -3.43
CA SER A 33 21.77 -19.67 -4.27
C SER A 33 20.62 -18.80 -4.81
N GLU A 34 19.39 -19.31 -4.82
CA GLU A 34 18.18 -18.60 -5.24
C GLU A 34 17.39 -18.02 -4.05
N ALA A 35 17.86 -18.26 -2.84
CA ALA A 35 17.18 -17.78 -1.65
C ALA A 35 17.21 -16.24 -1.55
N THR A 36 16.06 -15.64 -1.31
CA THR A 36 15.93 -14.21 -1.05
C THR A 36 15.54 -13.97 0.40
N LEU A 37 16.13 -12.92 1.00
CA LEU A 37 15.80 -12.54 2.38
C LEU A 37 14.49 -11.74 2.41
N ALA A 38 13.66 -12.03 3.40
CA ALA A 38 12.46 -11.27 3.72
C ALA A 38 12.60 -10.64 5.11
N PRO A 39 13.32 -9.51 5.23
CA PRO A 39 13.54 -8.86 6.52
C PRO A 39 12.21 -8.34 7.09
N LYS A 40 12.21 -8.06 8.41
CA LYS A 40 11.06 -7.44 9.07
C LYS A 40 10.83 -6.06 8.47
N ILE A 41 9.56 -5.77 8.12
CA ILE A 41 9.14 -4.44 7.65
C ILE A 41 9.24 -3.45 8.81
N LEU A 42 9.98 -2.39 8.60
CA LEU A 42 10.15 -1.28 9.55
C LEU A 42 9.15 -0.16 9.24
N THR A 43 8.99 0.78 10.16
CA THR A 43 8.09 1.92 9.97
C THR A 43 8.49 2.79 8.79
N ASP A 44 9.79 2.96 8.57
CA ASP A 44 10.31 3.77 7.45
C ASP A 44 10.01 3.15 6.08
N ASP A 45 9.92 1.81 6.01
CA ASP A 45 9.52 1.10 4.78
C ASP A 45 8.06 1.40 4.37
N LEU A 46 7.25 1.91 5.30
CA LEU A 46 5.85 2.26 5.07
C LEU A 46 5.66 3.72 4.64
N LYS A 47 6.71 4.54 4.71
CA LYS A 47 6.63 5.95 4.33
C LYS A 47 6.64 6.09 2.81
N ILE A 48 5.62 6.76 2.27
CA ILE A 48 5.49 7.01 0.85
C ILE A 48 6.51 8.06 0.41
N ASN A 49 7.31 7.71 -0.60
CA ASN A 49 8.19 8.65 -1.28
C ASN A 49 7.52 9.08 -2.59
N TRP A 50 6.97 10.29 -2.61
CA TRP A 50 6.27 10.83 -3.78
C TRP A 50 7.18 11.10 -4.98
N ASN A 51 8.51 11.16 -4.79
CA ASN A 51 9.49 11.26 -5.88
C ASN A 51 9.70 9.94 -6.63
N GLN A 52 8.81 8.98 -6.49
CA GLN A 52 8.78 7.74 -7.25
C GLN A 52 7.65 7.75 -8.31
N ASP A 53 7.70 6.77 -9.21
CA ASP A 53 6.64 6.55 -10.19
C ASP A 53 5.32 6.16 -9.49
N SER A 54 4.21 6.68 -9.98
CA SER A 54 2.87 6.42 -9.43
C SER A 54 2.52 4.93 -9.33
N LYS A 55 2.98 4.11 -10.28
CA LYS A 55 2.74 2.66 -10.27
C LYS A 55 3.48 1.98 -9.12
N VAL A 56 4.70 2.43 -8.80
CA VAL A 56 5.49 1.91 -7.67
C VAL A 56 4.81 2.26 -6.34
N ILE A 57 4.39 3.52 -6.19
CA ILE A 57 3.66 3.97 -5.00
C ILE A 57 2.32 3.22 -4.86
N LEU A 58 1.58 3.03 -5.95
CA LEU A 58 0.34 2.25 -5.92
C LEU A 58 0.57 0.79 -5.51
N ALA A 59 1.64 0.16 -5.99
CA ALA A 59 2.00 -1.20 -5.59
C ALA A 59 2.30 -1.27 -4.08
N MET A 60 3.04 -0.30 -3.54
CA MET A 60 3.32 -0.16 -2.11
C MET A 60 2.02 0.00 -1.29
N ILE A 61 1.11 0.89 -1.70
CA ILE A 61 -0.19 1.08 -1.04
C ILE A 61 -0.98 -0.23 -1.02
N LYS A 62 -1.03 -0.96 -2.13
CA LYS A 62 -1.72 -2.26 -2.21
C LYS A 62 -1.07 -3.33 -1.35
N ALA A 63 0.26 -3.39 -1.31
CA ALA A 63 1.01 -4.37 -0.54
C ALA A 63 0.78 -4.21 0.98
N PHE A 64 0.72 -2.98 1.46
CA PHE A 64 0.54 -2.69 2.89
C PHE A 64 -0.92 -2.47 3.32
N SER A 65 -1.88 -2.49 2.41
CA SER A 65 -3.30 -2.36 2.75
C SER A 65 -3.91 -3.72 3.10
N PRO A 66 -4.79 -3.83 4.10
CA PRO A 66 -5.25 -2.80 5.03
C PRO A 66 -4.33 -2.57 6.22
N SER A 67 -3.34 -3.39 6.44
CA SER A 67 -2.42 -3.30 7.59
C SER A 67 -1.02 -3.73 7.17
N PRO A 68 0.02 -2.98 7.57
CA PRO A 68 0.04 -1.83 8.49
C PRO A 68 -0.41 -0.50 7.89
N GLY A 69 -0.51 -0.38 6.56
CA GLY A 69 -0.89 0.79 5.80
C GLY A 69 0.30 1.68 5.44
N ALA A 70 0.50 1.94 4.13
CA ALA A 70 1.45 2.95 3.66
C ALA A 70 1.00 4.34 4.11
N PHE A 71 1.94 5.21 4.48
CA PHE A 71 1.61 6.52 5.02
C PHE A 71 2.49 7.64 4.47
N THR A 72 1.98 8.83 4.58
CA THR A 72 2.67 10.11 4.37
C THR A 72 2.34 11.07 5.53
N THR A 73 2.84 12.29 5.48
CA THR A 73 2.57 13.30 6.51
C THR A 73 1.88 14.51 5.86
N ILE A 74 0.82 14.99 6.48
CA ILE A 74 0.12 16.23 6.12
C ILE A 74 -0.02 17.09 7.38
N ASN A 75 0.46 18.34 7.35
CA ASN A 75 0.40 19.26 8.50
C ASN A 75 0.86 18.59 9.81
N SER A 76 2.01 17.92 9.76
CA SER A 76 2.62 17.19 10.89
C SER A 76 1.82 16.02 11.44
N LYS A 77 0.73 15.59 10.76
CA LYS A 77 -0.07 14.41 11.11
C LYS A 77 0.13 13.31 10.10
N ARG A 78 0.17 12.07 10.57
CA ARG A 78 0.27 10.90 9.69
C ARG A 78 -1.03 10.69 8.93
N LEU A 79 -0.93 10.53 7.62
CA LEU A 79 -2.03 10.18 6.72
C LEU A 79 -1.72 8.82 6.08
N LYS A 80 -2.45 7.78 6.45
CA LYS A 80 -2.37 6.47 5.79
C LYS A 80 -3.26 6.46 4.56
N ILE A 81 -2.78 5.81 3.49
CA ILE A 81 -3.52 5.67 2.23
C ILE A 81 -3.83 4.19 2.00
N PHE A 82 -5.10 3.86 1.74
CA PHE A 82 -5.56 2.47 1.59
C PHE A 82 -6.10 2.14 0.21
N LYS A 83 -6.60 3.15 -0.53
CA LYS A 83 -7.13 2.95 -1.87
C LYS A 83 -6.75 4.13 -2.75
N ALA A 84 -6.08 3.84 -3.85
CA ALA A 84 -5.69 4.80 -4.86
C ALA A 84 -5.74 4.16 -6.25
N GLU A 85 -5.69 4.98 -7.29
CA GLU A 85 -5.54 4.59 -8.69
C GLU A 85 -4.57 5.53 -9.39
N VAL A 86 -3.90 5.01 -10.44
CA VAL A 86 -3.01 5.83 -11.28
C VAL A 86 -3.86 6.66 -12.24
N ILE A 87 -3.53 7.94 -12.35
CA ILE A 87 -4.07 8.86 -13.34
C ILE A 87 -2.93 9.27 -14.26
N ASP A 88 -3.11 9.05 -15.56
CA ASP A 88 -2.17 9.46 -16.61
C ASP A 88 -2.26 10.98 -16.82
N CYS A 89 -1.80 11.71 -15.83
CA CYS A 89 -1.76 13.17 -15.83
C CYS A 89 -0.52 13.62 -15.05
N ASN A 90 0.30 14.43 -15.69
CA ASN A 90 1.37 15.14 -15.03
C ASN A 90 0.91 16.60 -14.88
N SER A 91 0.69 17.00 -13.64
CA SER A 91 0.52 18.42 -13.33
C SER A 91 1.90 19.11 -13.34
N ASN A 92 1.92 20.43 -13.35
CA ASN A 92 3.17 21.20 -13.19
C ASN A 92 3.56 21.35 -11.72
N ASN A 93 2.95 20.58 -10.83
CA ASN A 93 3.22 20.63 -9.39
C ASN A 93 4.40 19.74 -9.03
N ASP A 94 5.06 20.06 -7.93
CA ASP A 94 6.07 19.21 -7.33
C ASP A 94 5.47 17.89 -6.80
N ALA A 95 6.30 16.87 -6.71
CA ALA A 95 5.90 15.58 -6.15
C ALA A 95 5.42 15.72 -4.71
N GLY A 96 4.29 15.10 -4.38
CA GLY A 96 3.64 15.19 -3.08
C GLY A 96 2.61 16.32 -2.96
N VAL A 97 2.50 17.20 -3.94
CA VAL A 97 1.49 18.27 -3.91
C VAL A 97 0.12 17.70 -4.26
N ILE A 98 -0.87 18.03 -3.41
CA ILE A 98 -2.28 17.72 -3.64
C ILE A 98 -2.85 18.76 -4.60
N TYR A 99 -3.54 18.30 -5.60
CA TYR A 99 -4.24 19.14 -6.58
C TYR A 99 -5.54 18.45 -7.03
N ASN A 100 -6.38 19.14 -7.82
CA ASN A 100 -7.62 18.59 -8.35
C ASN A 100 -8.51 17.97 -7.26
N VAL A 101 -8.78 18.74 -6.21
CA VAL A 101 -9.65 18.29 -5.12
C VAL A 101 -11.11 18.32 -5.60
N SER A 102 -11.73 17.14 -5.63
CA SER A 102 -13.14 16.94 -6.00
C SER A 102 -13.98 16.61 -4.76
N LYS A 103 -15.28 16.40 -4.93
CA LYS A 103 -16.16 15.97 -3.84
C LYS A 103 -15.83 14.57 -3.29
N ASN A 104 -15.25 13.69 -4.12
CA ASN A 104 -15.08 12.26 -3.81
C ASN A 104 -13.63 11.77 -3.82
N TYR A 105 -12.70 12.57 -4.26
CA TYR A 105 -11.29 12.23 -4.39
C TYR A 105 -10.41 13.48 -4.39
N PHE A 106 -9.12 13.28 -4.21
CA PHE A 106 -8.09 14.26 -4.49
C PHE A 106 -6.91 13.58 -5.19
N ASP A 107 -6.24 14.32 -6.03
CA ASP A 107 -5.10 13.83 -6.79
C ASP A 107 -3.80 14.34 -6.17
N VAL A 108 -2.77 13.50 -6.17
CA VAL A 108 -1.43 13.81 -5.67
C VAL A 108 -0.43 13.60 -6.78
N GLN A 109 0.40 14.62 -7.04
CA GLN A 109 1.48 14.53 -8.02
C GLN A 109 2.55 13.55 -7.55
N CYS A 110 2.97 12.64 -8.43
CA CYS A 110 4.13 11.78 -8.27
C CYS A 110 5.26 12.25 -9.20
N LYS A 111 6.41 11.60 -9.16
CA LYS A 111 7.50 11.90 -10.11
C LYS A 111 7.03 11.76 -11.55
N HIS A 112 6.29 10.71 -11.85
CA HIS A 112 5.63 10.48 -13.14
C HIS A 112 4.19 10.13 -12.87
N ASN A 113 3.28 10.78 -13.59
CA ASN A 113 1.85 10.64 -13.42
C ASN A 113 1.38 11.05 -12.01
N SER A 114 0.15 10.75 -11.69
CA SER A 114 -0.45 11.11 -10.41
C SER A 114 -1.21 9.95 -9.80
N LEU A 115 -1.47 10.03 -8.52
CA LEU A 115 -2.35 9.11 -7.81
C LEU A 115 -3.61 9.82 -7.36
N ARG A 116 -4.76 9.25 -7.73
CA ARG A 116 -6.07 9.61 -7.22
C ARG A 116 -6.35 8.83 -5.96
N ILE A 117 -6.63 9.52 -4.88
CA ILE A 117 -6.84 8.94 -3.56
C ILE A 117 -8.34 8.82 -3.29
N HIS A 118 -8.77 7.60 -2.94
CA HIS A 118 -10.16 7.27 -2.65
C HIS A 118 -10.43 6.96 -1.18
N ARG A 119 -9.41 6.48 -0.45
CA ARG A 119 -9.59 6.06 0.94
C ARG A 119 -8.34 6.30 1.76
N ALA A 120 -8.51 6.97 2.89
CA ALA A 120 -7.40 7.36 3.74
C ALA A 120 -7.77 7.32 5.23
N GLN A 121 -6.77 7.47 6.09
CA GLN A 121 -6.93 7.59 7.54
C GLN A 121 -5.99 8.66 8.07
N LEU A 122 -6.55 9.75 8.56
CA LEU A 122 -5.77 10.73 9.31
C LEU A 122 -5.51 10.20 10.73
N GLU A 123 -4.35 10.52 11.26
CA GLU A 123 -3.96 10.19 12.62
C GLU A 123 -5.05 10.59 13.64
N GLY A 124 -5.39 9.66 14.55
CA GLY A 124 -6.46 9.84 15.53
C GLY A 124 -7.89 9.71 14.97
N LYS A 125 -8.06 9.41 13.68
CA LYS A 125 -9.38 9.20 13.05
C LYS A 125 -9.55 7.76 12.56
N LYS A 126 -10.79 7.40 12.23
CA LYS A 126 -11.09 6.11 11.56
C LYS A 126 -10.72 6.20 10.08
N VAL A 127 -10.55 5.03 9.45
CA VAL A 127 -10.46 4.92 7.99
C VAL A 127 -11.74 5.44 7.38
N MET A 128 -11.63 6.33 6.38
CA MET A 128 -12.75 6.98 5.72
C MET A 128 -12.52 7.11 4.22
N ASP A 129 -13.58 7.26 3.47
CA ASP A 129 -13.49 7.59 2.06
C ASP A 129 -13.03 9.05 1.88
N SER A 130 -12.40 9.36 0.76
CA SER A 130 -11.87 10.70 0.50
C SER A 130 -12.93 11.79 0.55
N LYS A 131 -14.19 11.46 0.25
CA LYS A 131 -15.33 12.37 0.43
C LYS A 131 -15.42 12.93 1.86
N ASP A 132 -15.39 12.03 2.85
CA ASP A 132 -15.53 12.42 4.26
C ASP A 132 -14.25 13.11 4.77
N PHE A 133 -13.09 12.68 4.27
CA PHE A 133 -11.81 13.30 4.57
C PHE A 133 -11.78 14.77 4.09
N ILE A 134 -12.19 15.02 2.84
CA ILE A 134 -12.22 16.37 2.23
C ILE A 134 -13.18 17.29 2.98
N LEU A 135 -14.37 16.81 3.35
CA LEU A 135 -15.34 17.59 4.14
C LEU A 135 -14.80 18.00 5.51
N GLY A 136 -13.99 17.17 6.12
CA GLY A 136 -13.38 17.42 7.43
C GLY A 136 -12.04 18.15 7.42
N TYR A 137 -11.47 18.43 6.25
CA TYR A 137 -10.12 18.98 6.11
C TYR A 137 -10.14 20.26 5.27
N GLN A 138 -10.03 21.41 5.92
CA GLN A 138 -10.00 22.72 5.25
C GLN A 138 -8.65 22.93 4.53
N ASN A 139 -8.67 23.59 3.37
CA ASN A 139 -7.49 23.95 2.57
C ASN A 139 -6.62 22.75 2.15
N LEU A 140 -7.26 21.67 1.69
CA LEU A 140 -6.56 20.49 1.20
C LEU A 140 -5.82 20.78 -0.11
N ASP A 141 -6.40 21.61 -0.97
CA ASP A 141 -5.81 21.96 -2.26
C ASP A 141 -4.48 22.71 -2.08
N SER A 142 -3.49 22.35 -2.88
CA SER A 142 -2.11 22.86 -2.79
C SER A 142 -1.35 22.48 -1.49
N SER A 143 -1.91 21.61 -0.64
CA SER A 143 -1.17 21.05 0.50
C SER A 143 -0.11 20.07 0.01
N SER A 144 1.06 20.07 0.67
CA SER A 144 2.15 19.15 0.36
C SER A 144 2.17 17.97 1.34
N LEU A 145 2.36 16.78 0.79
CA LEU A 145 2.57 15.53 1.53
C LEU A 145 4.08 15.24 1.65
N LEU A 146 4.54 14.91 2.86
CA LEU A 146 5.96 14.68 3.18
C LEU A 146 6.25 13.24 3.59
#